data_5cb6852ac0c0893318820b01913f372e
#
_entry.id   5cb6852ac0c0893318820b01913f372e
#
_cell.length_a   1.000
_cell.length_b   1.000
_cell.length_c   1.000
_cell.angle_alpha   90.00
_cell.angle_beta   90.00
_cell.angle_gamma   90.00
#
_symmetry.space_group_name_H-M   'P 1'
#
loop_
_entity.id
_entity.type
_entity.pdbx_description
1 polymer ?
#
loop_
_entity_poly.entity_id
_entity_poly.type
_entity_poly.pdbx_seq_one_letter_code
_entity_poly.pdbx_strand_id
1 'polypeptide(L)'
;MLCVRRRGDRTWCVEQSVPTITQLVRQGRHKIVTKTKSPALQDSPQKRGVCVRVFTQTPKKPNSALRKVARVRLTNGIEVTTYIPGVGHNLQEHSLVLIRGGRVKDLPGVRYHVVRGTLDAVGVQGRKQGRSKYGAKRPKQ
;
A
#
# COMPACT_ATOMS: atom_id res chain seq x y z
N MET A 1 20.45 31.94 26.40
CA MET A 1 20.40 31.50 25.01
C MET A 1 19.19 32.15 24.40
N LEU A 2 19.38 33.24 23.62
CA LEU A 2 18.28 34.07 23.10
C LEU A 2 17.65 33.42 21.86
N CYS A 3 16.36 33.14 21.94
CA CYS A 3 15.57 32.70 20.81
C CYS A 3 15.05 33.95 20.05
N VAL A 4 15.63 34.22 18.87
CA VAL A 4 15.23 35.34 18.01
C VAL A 4 13.94 34.97 17.30
N ARG A 5 12.85 35.67 17.60
CA ARG A 5 11.55 35.53 16.91
C ARG A 5 11.64 36.18 15.53
N ARG A 6 11.51 35.38 14.45
CA ARG A 6 11.13 35.86 13.13
C ARG A 6 9.61 35.80 12.97
N ARG A 7 9.01 36.90 12.53
CA ARG A 7 7.56 36.98 12.25
C ARG A 7 7.24 36.07 11.05
N GLY A 8 6.43 35.03 11.30
CA GLY A 8 5.84 34.21 10.22
C GLY A 8 5.83 32.69 10.42
N ASP A 9 6.63 32.13 11.29
CA ASP A 9 6.63 30.68 11.49
C ASP A 9 5.83 30.30 12.75
N ARG A 10 4.73 29.58 12.54
CA ARG A 10 4.02 28.86 13.61
C ARG A 10 4.79 27.60 13.97
N THR A 11 6.04 27.73 14.37
CA THR A 11 6.73 26.63 15.05
C THR A 11 6.21 26.56 16.48
N TRP A 12 5.34 25.62 16.72
CA TRP A 12 4.95 25.25 18.07
C TRP A 12 6.17 24.62 18.74
N CYS A 13 6.94 25.41 19.47
CA CYS A 13 7.85 24.86 20.45
C CYS A 13 6.98 24.21 21.53
N VAL A 14 6.75 22.91 21.40
CA VAL A 14 6.15 22.12 22.46
C VAL A 14 7.23 22.05 23.55
N GLU A 15 7.17 22.93 24.54
CA GLU A 15 7.83 22.69 25.80
C GLU A 15 7.30 21.35 26.32
N GLN A 16 8.17 20.37 26.39
CA GLN A 16 7.85 19.07 26.98
C GLN A 16 7.78 19.22 28.51
N SER A 17 6.81 19.98 28.98
CA SER A 17 6.47 19.98 30.40
C SER A 17 5.74 18.68 30.70
N VAL A 18 6.31 17.89 31.59
CA VAL A 18 5.65 16.67 32.08
C VAL A 18 4.34 17.10 32.76
N PRO A 19 3.18 16.60 32.26
CA PRO A 19 1.89 17.01 32.83
C PRO A 19 1.76 16.51 34.28
N THR A 20 1.20 17.35 35.15
CA THR A 20 0.90 16.98 36.51
C THR A 20 -0.24 15.95 36.58
N ILE A 21 -0.32 15.21 37.70
CA ILE A 21 -1.38 14.21 37.91
C ILE A 21 -2.78 14.83 37.74
N THR A 22 -2.97 16.02 38.26
CA THR A 22 -4.25 16.75 38.16
C THR A 22 -4.59 17.11 36.71
N GLN A 23 -3.60 17.46 35.86
CA GLN A 23 -3.80 17.72 34.45
C GLN A 23 -4.17 16.43 33.69
N LEU A 24 -3.54 15.31 34.02
CA LEU A 24 -3.85 14.01 33.41
C LEU A 24 -5.25 13.52 33.79
N VAL A 25 -5.71 13.75 35.01
CA VAL A 25 -7.07 13.42 35.44
C VAL A 25 -8.12 14.24 34.68
N ARG A 26 -7.87 15.53 34.45
CA ARG A 26 -8.80 16.43 33.74
C ARG A 26 -8.82 16.20 32.24
N GLN A 27 -7.67 16.00 31.61
CA GLN A 27 -7.54 15.93 30.15
C GLN A 27 -7.44 14.49 29.62
N GLY A 28 -7.09 13.53 30.49
CA GLY A 28 -6.81 12.16 30.09
C GLY A 28 -5.57 12.02 29.19
N ARG A 29 -5.33 10.83 28.70
CA ARG A 29 -4.26 10.57 27.73
C ARG A 29 -4.88 10.43 26.34
N HIS A 30 -4.43 11.23 25.39
CA HIS A 30 -4.83 11.08 23.99
C HIS A 30 -3.92 10.07 23.30
N LYS A 31 -4.53 9.08 22.63
CA LYS A 31 -3.79 8.15 21.77
C LYS A 31 -3.28 8.90 20.54
N ILE A 32 -2.00 8.75 20.24
CA ILE A 32 -1.41 9.30 19.01
C ILE A 32 -2.00 8.53 17.82
N VAL A 33 -2.73 9.21 16.96
CA VAL A 33 -3.26 8.62 15.73
C VAL A 33 -2.18 8.65 14.66
N THR A 34 -1.65 7.47 14.34
CA THR A 34 -0.68 7.31 13.24
C THR A 34 -1.41 7.17 11.91
N LYS A 35 -0.95 7.89 10.89
CA LYS A 35 -1.50 7.77 9.53
C LYS A 35 -1.19 6.38 8.94
N THR A 36 -2.18 5.72 8.37
CA THR A 36 -1.99 4.42 7.72
C THR A 36 -1.20 4.57 6.42
N LYS A 37 -0.38 3.55 6.08
CA LYS A 37 0.37 3.53 4.82
C LYS A 37 -0.48 3.08 3.62
N SER A 38 -1.65 2.49 3.88
CA SER A 38 -2.59 1.97 2.89
C SER A 38 -4.02 2.49 3.12
N PRO A 39 -4.28 3.78 2.88
CA PRO A 39 -5.57 4.40 3.20
C PRO A 39 -6.76 3.82 2.43
N ALA A 40 -6.54 3.29 1.21
CA ALA A 40 -7.62 2.74 0.40
C ALA A 40 -8.19 1.42 0.93
N LEU A 41 -7.48 0.72 1.80
CA LEU A 41 -7.97 -0.53 2.41
C LEU A 41 -8.91 -0.30 3.59
N GLN A 42 -8.89 0.89 4.22
CA GLN A 42 -9.78 1.23 5.35
C GLN A 42 -9.77 0.15 6.44
N ASP A 43 -8.59 -0.13 6.99
CA ASP A 43 -8.32 -1.11 8.04
C ASP A 43 -8.67 -2.58 7.70
N SER A 44 -9.04 -2.87 6.46
CA SER A 44 -9.21 -4.24 5.96
C SER A 44 -7.88 -4.83 5.48
N PRO A 45 -7.60 -6.14 5.70
CA PRO A 45 -6.36 -6.77 5.24
C PRO A 45 -6.26 -6.82 3.71
N GLN A 46 -7.37 -7.05 3.02
CA GLN A 46 -7.49 -7.02 1.56
C GLN A 46 -8.82 -6.40 1.15
N LYS A 47 -8.88 -5.92 -0.10
CA LYS A 47 -10.14 -5.49 -0.73
C LYS A 47 -10.24 -6.00 -2.16
N ARG A 48 -11.46 -6.32 -2.56
CA ARG A 48 -11.80 -6.68 -3.93
C ARG A 48 -11.93 -5.42 -4.79
N GLY A 49 -11.55 -5.53 -6.04
CA GLY A 49 -11.72 -4.46 -7.01
C GLY A 49 -11.81 -5.00 -8.43
N VAL A 50 -12.10 -4.12 -9.36
CA VAL A 50 -12.17 -4.38 -10.79
C VAL A 50 -11.03 -3.65 -11.49
N CYS A 51 -10.30 -4.32 -12.37
CA CYS A 51 -9.27 -3.71 -13.19
C CYS A 51 -9.90 -2.72 -14.19
N VAL A 52 -9.51 -1.46 -14.10
CA VAL A 52 -9.90 -0.42 -15.07
C VAL A 52 -8.96 -0.43 -16.26
N ARG A 53 -7.65 -0.56 -15.99
CA ARG A 53 -6.61 -0.57 -17.01
C ARG A 53 -5.40 -1.36 -16.53
N VAL A 54 -4.78 -2.09 -17.45
CA VAL A 54 -3.50 -2.80 -17.22
C VAL A 54 -2.44 -2.18 -18.12
N PHE A 55 -1.29 -1.81 -17.56
CA PHE A 55 -0.21 -1.15 -18.29
C PHE A 55 1.15 -1.46 -17.66
N THR A 56 2.21 -0.97 -18.30
CA THR A 56 3.57 -1.10 -17.81
C THR A 56 4.09 0.26 -17.35
N GLN A 57 4.90 0.26 -16.31
CA GLN A 57 5.52 1.47 -15.77
C GLN A 57 7.02 1.25 -15.59
N THR A 58 7.79 2.28 -15.94
CA THR A 58 9.24 2.28 -15.70
C THR A 58 9.53 2.60 -14.23
N PRO A 59 10.52 1.92 -13.62
CA PRO A 59 10.91 2.22 -12.26
C PRO A 59 11.73 3.50 -12.15
N LYS A 60 11.99 3.92 -10.92
CA LYS A 60 12.89 5.03 -10.62
C LYS A 60 14.34 4.67 -10.98
N LYS A 61 15.15 5.69 -11.31
CA LYS A 61 16.60 5.54 -11.39
C LYS A 61 17.16 4.98 -10.05
N PRO A 62 18.18 4.10 -10.04
CA PRO A 62 19.00 3.62 -11.17
C PRO A 62 18.43 2.41 -11.91
N ASN A 63 17.22 1.92 -11.57
CA ASN A 63 16.67 0.71 -12.16
C ASN A 63 15.99 0.99 -13.51
N SER A 64 16.00 -0.01 -14.39
CA SER A 64 15.32 0.02 -15.68
C SER A 64 14.61 -1.31 -15.92
N ALA A 65 13.31 -1.27 -16.17
CA ALA A 65 12.48 -2.43 -16.50
C ALA A 65 11.09 -1.97 -16.95
N LEU A 66 10.28 -2.88 -17.44
CA LEU A 66 8.85 -2.67 -17.69
C LEU A 66 8.03 -3.39 -16.62
N ARG A 67 7.76 -2.71 -15.51
CA ARG A 67 7.00 -3.26 -14.39
C ARG A 67 5.52 -3.31 -14.74
N LYS A 68 4.87 -4.47 -14.51
CA LYS A 68 3.44 -4.66 -14.79
C LYS A 68 2.63 -4.09 -13.63
N VAL A 69 1.74 -3.16 -13.96
CA VAL A 69 0.85 -2.50 -13.01
C VAL A 69 -0.58 -2.48 -13.54
N ALA A 70 -1.54 -2.44 -12.64
CA ALA A 70 -2.95 -2.31 -12.96
C ALA A 70 -3.58 -1.17 -12.18
N ARG A 71 -4.45 -0.41 -12.82
CA ARG A 71 -5.34 0.52 -12.13
C ARG A 71 -6.60 -0.22 -11.77
N VAL A 72 -6.91 -0.25 -10.49
CA VAL A 72 -8.03 -1.03 -9.94
C VAL A 72 -8.97 -0.10 -9.21
N ARG A 73 -10.26 -0.19 -9.52
CA ARG A 73 -11.35 0.43 -8.78
C ARG A 73 -11.82 -0.54 -7.71
N LEU A 74 -11.71 -0.13 -6.46
CA LEU A 74 -12.13 -0.93 -5.31
C LEU A 74 -13.64 -0.85 -5.07
N THR A 75 -14.15 -1.76 -4.25
CA THR A 75 -15.56 -1.76 -3.83
C THR A 75 -15.99 -0.50 -3.08
N ASN A 76 -15.04 0.24 -2.49
CA ASN A 76 -15.31 1.55 -1.85
C ASN A 76 -15.27 2.74 -2.84
N GLY A 77 -15.17 2.50 -4.14
CA GLY A 77 -15.12 3.52 -5.19
C GLY A 77 -13.74 4.17 -5.41
N ILE A 78 -12.75 3.89 -4.57
CA ILE A 78 -11.40 4.47 -4.70
C ILE A 78 -10.63 3.74 -5.80
N GLU A 79 -10.00 4.50 -6.69
CA GLU A 79 -9.09 3.96 -7.70
C GLU A 79 -7.64 4.00 -7.21
N VAL A 80 -6.97 2.87 -7.31
CA VAL A 80 -5.58 2.72 -6.88
C VAL A 80 -4.73 2.04 -7.96
N THR A 81 -3.46 2.42 -8.02
CA THR A 81 -2.47 1.73 -8.86
C THR A 81 -1.86 0.60 -8.05
N THR A 82 -1.91 -0.61 -8.58
CA THR A 82 -1.44 -1.84 -7.93
C THR A 82 -0.37 -2.51 -8.76
N TYR A 83 0.59 -3.13 -8.09
CA TYR A 83 1.64 -3.91 -8.73
C TYR A 83 1.19 -5.36 -8.92
N ILE A 84 1.48 -5.93 -10.09
CA ILE A 84 1.22 -7.34 -10.40
C ILE A 84 2.52 -8.11 -10.18
N PRO A 85 2.65 -8.90 -9.08
CA PRO A 85 3.87 -9.65 -8.81
C PRO A 85 3.97 -10.90 -9.68
N GLY A 86 5.20 -11.34 -9.92
CA GLY A 86 5.48 -12.58 -10.63
C GLY A 86 5.68 -12.41 -12.14
N VAL A 87 6.07 -13.49 -12.78
CA VAL A 87 6.31 -13.54 -14.24
C VAL A 87 5.02 -13.91 -14.96
N GLY A 88 4.62 -13.06 -15.90
CA GLY A 88 3.39 -13.25 -16.66
C GLY A 88 2.11 -13.04 -15.84
N HIS A 89 1.06 -12.63 -16.50
CA HIS A 89 -0.27 -12.48 -15.92
C HIS A 89 -1.34 -12.61 -17.01
N ASN A 90 -2.58 -12.89 -16.59
CA ASN A 90 -3.75 -12.99 -17.44
C ASN A 90 -4.76 -11.86 -17.21
N LEU A 91 -4.37 -10.83 -16.46
CA LEU A 91 -5.28 -9.73 -16.12
C LEU A 91 -5.55 -8.85 -17.33
N GLN A 92 -6.82 -8.54 -17.50
CA GLN A 92 -7.36 -7.65 -18.54
C GLN A 92 -8.25 -6.59 -17.90
N GLU A 93 -8.79 -5.70 -18.71
CA GLU A 93 -9.84 -4.78 -18.25
C GLU A 93 -11.05 -5.57 -17.77
N HIS A 94 -11.71 -5.07 -16.72
CA HIS A 94 -12.85 -5.69 -16.06
C HIS A 94 -12.57 -6.98 -15.28
N SER A 95 -11.32 -7.45 -15.20
CA SER A 95 -10.96 -8.59 -14.34
C SER A 95 -11.18 -8.25 -12.86
N LEU A 96 -11.77 -9.19 -12.13
CA LEU A 96 -11.91 -9.09 -10.67
C LEU A 96 -10.59 -9.48 -10.01
N VAL A 97 -10.10 -8.64 -9.13
CA VAL A 97 -8.85 -8.86 -8.41
C VAL A 97 -8.99 -8.59 -6.93
N LEU A 98 -8.20 -9.31 -6.14
CA LEU A 98 -8.01 -9.03 -4.73
C LEU A 98 -6.70 -8.26 -4.55
N ILE A 99 -6.75 -7.15 -3.85
CA ILE A 99 -5.56 -6.35 -3.54
C ILE A 99 -5.21 -6.40 -2.06
N ARG A 100 -3.92 -6.30 -1.76
CA ARG A 100 -3.37 -6.15 -0.43
C ARG A 100 -2.47 -4.92 -0.34
N GLY A 101 -2.22 -4.45 0.87
CA GLY A 101 -1.24 -3.40 1.12
C GLY A 101 0.20 -3.89 0.87
N GLY A 102 1.07 -2.96 0.68
CA GLY A 102 2.50 -3.17 0.46
C GLY A 102 3.04 -2.21 -0.59
N ARG A 103 3.98 -1.36 -0.18
CA ARG A 103 4.60 -0.39 -1.09
C ARG A 103 5.65 -1.06 -1.96
N VAL A 104 5.70 -0.67 -3.24
CA VAL A 104 6.79 -1.01 -4.15
C VAL A 104 7.79 0.15 -4.14
N LYS A 105 9.01 -0.10 -3.65
CA LYS A 105 10.04 0.94 -3.53
C LYS A 105 10.46 1.50 -4.88
N ASP A 106 10.52 0.66 -5.92
CA ASP A 106 10.93 1.04 -7.27
C ASP A 106 9.93 1.93 -8.02
N LEU A 107 8.65 1.81 -7.70
CA LEU A 107 7.59 2.48 -8.44
C LEU A 107 7.01 3.64 -7.63
N PRO A 108 6.97 4.86 -8.21
CA PRO A 108 6.36 6.00 -7.52
C PRO A 108 4.84 5.82 -7.43
N GLY A 109 4.28 6.07 -6.24
CA GLY A 109 2.83 6.05 -6.01
C GLY A 109 2.18 4.68 -5.93
N VAL A 110 2.90 3.57 -6.09
CA VAL A 110 2.37 2.21 -5.99
C VAL A 110 2.50 1.71 -4.55
N ARG A 111 1.37 1.57 -3.85
CA ARG A 111 1.30 1.17 -2.44
C ARG A 111 0.57 -0.15 -2.22
N TYR A 112 0.13 -0.81 -3.28
CA TYR A 112 -0.71 -2.01 -3.24
C TYR A 112 -0.19 -3.07 -4.19
N HIS A 113 -0.48 -4.32 -3.85
CA HIS A 113 -0.15 -5.49 -4.67
C HIS A 113 -1.41 -6.27 -4.99
N VAL A 114 -1.47 -6.85 -6.19
CA VAL A 114 -2.47 -7.85 -6.53
C VAL A 114 -2.09 -9.18 -5.90
N VAL A 115 -3.05 -9.85 -5.28
CA VAL A 115 -2.88 -11.22 -4.75
C VAL A 115 -3.05 -12.21 -5.88
N ARG A 116 -1.99 -12.95 -6.21
CA ARG A 116 -2.00 -13.96 -7.26
C ARG A 116 -2.70 -15.25 -6.80
N GLY A 117 -3.38 -15.92 -7.72
CA GLY A 117 -4.08 -17.17 -7.41
C GLY A 117 -5.45 -16.99 -6.77
N THR A 118 -5.99 -15.78 -6.76
CA THR A 118 -7.33 -15.46 -6.23
C THR A 118 -8.18 -14.77 -7.27
N LEU A 119 -9.49 -15.02 -7.25
CA LEU A 119 -10.43 -14.46 -8.22
C LEU A 119 -9.91 -14.68 -9.66
N ASP A 120 -9.85 -13.65 -10.49
CA ASP A 120 -9.42 -13.77 -11.91
C ASP A 120 -7.88 -13.77 -12.08
N ALA A 121 -7.12 -13.49 -11.03
CA ALA A 121 -5.66 -13.50 -11.08
C ALA A 121 -5.11 -14.92 -10.94
N VAL A 122 -4.67 -15.51 -12.04
CA VAL A 122 -4.07 -16.86 -12.06
C VAL A 122 -2.70 -16.83 -11.35
N GLY A 123 -2.35 -17.93 -10.68
CA GLY A 123 -1.02 -18.10 -10.06
C GLY A 123 0.09 -18.18 -11.10
N VAL A 124 1.33 -17.95 -10.65
CA VAL A 124 2.52 -18.06 -11.53
C VAL A 124 2.77 -19.54 -11.85
N GLN A 125 2.89 -19.85 -13.13
CA GLN A 125 3.15 -21.21 -13.59
C GLN A 125 4.62 -21.61 -13.38
N GLY A 126 4.87 -22.90 -13.15
CA GLY A 126 6.21 -23.48 -13.04
C GLY A 126 7.02 -23.06 -11.80
N ARG A 127 6.43 -22.36 -10.85
CA ARG A 127 7.12 -21.90 -9.67
C ARG A 127 7.25 -22.98 -8.62
N LYS A 128 8.50 -23.28 -8.23
CA LYS A 128 8.80 -24.33 -7.23
C LYS A 128 8.98 -23.80 -5.81
N GLN A 129 9.57 -22.61 -5.65
CA GLN A 129 9.85 -21.97 -4.37
C GLN A 129 8.95 -20.74 -4.12
N GLY A 130 8.59 -20.51 -2.85
CA GLY A 130 7.75 -19.37 -2.46
C GLY A 130 6.36 -19.39 -3.12
N ARG A 131 5.81 -20.57 -3.34
CA ARG A 131 4.56 -20.79 -4.10
C ARG A 131 3.37 -20.02 -3.55
N SER A 132 3.22 -19.98 -2.25
CA SER A 132 2.12 -19.26 -1.58
C SER A 132 2.12 -17.76 -1.87
N LYS A 133 3.29 -17.16 -2.06
CA LYS A 133 3.41 -15.73 -2.40
C LYS A 133 2.91 -15.40 -3.82
N TYR A 134 2.91 -16.40 -4.70
CA TYR A 134 2.57 -16.24 -6.12
C TYR A 134 1.39 -17.10 -6.58
N GLY A 135 0.66 -17.68 -5.63
CA GLY A 135 -0.54 -18.46 -5.93
C GLY A 135 -0.29 -19.74 -6.72
N ALA A 136 0.94 -20.29 -6.69
CA ALA A 136 1.26 -21.53 -7.39
C ALA A 136 0.84 -22.76 -6.57
N LYS A 137 0.16 -23.70 -7.21
CA LYS A 137 -0.23 -24.97 -6.61
C LYS A 137 0.96 -25.94 -6.49
N ARG A 138 0.88 -26.90 -5.56
CA ARG A 138 1.88 -27.98 -5.45
C ARG A 138 1.83 -28.83 -6.71
N PRO A 139 2.98 -29.14 -7.34
CA PRO A 139 2.99 -30.07 -8.45
C PRO A 139 2.47 -31.43 -7.98
N LYS A 140 1.59 -32.05 -8.75
CA LYS A 140 1.18 -33.43 -8.52
C LYS A 140 2.37 -34.32 -8.87
N GLN A 141 2.71 -35.22 -7.96
CA GLN A 141 3.61 -36.32 -8.25
C GLN A 141 2.89 -37.35 -9.13
#